data_2ddf9eb65a801a7cac2fbba473de263a
#
_entry.id   2ddf9eb65a801a7cac2fbba473de263a
#
_cell.length_a   1.000
_cell.length_b   1.000
_cell.length_c   1.000
_cell.angle_alpha   90.00
_cell.angle_beta   90.00
_cell.angle_gamma   90.00
#
_symmetry.space_group_name_H-M   'P 1'
#
loop_
_entity.id
_entity.type
_entity.pdbx_description
1 polymer ?
#
loop_
_entity_poly.entity_id
_entity_poly.type
_entity_poly.pdbx_seq_one_letter_code
_entity_poly.pdbx_strand_id
1 'polypeptide(L)'
;MDEISKLMIEQLRDAHSAERQALRVMQKMMKQATSEKLKQGFQMHIEQTEGQVERIEQALEQLGGKPGRKVCEAMRGLVEEATHEMGDHDKGAMMDVVIIAAAQRIEHYEI
;
A
#
# COMPACT_ATOMS: atom_id res chain seq x y z
N MET A 1 7.62 -6.06 28.86
CA MET A 1 7.16 -6.60 27.59
C MET A 1 8.14 -7.66 27.11
N ASP A 2 7.70 -8.81 26.74
CA ASP A 2 8.57 -9.89 26.30
C ASP A 2 9.09 -9.66 24.88
N GLU A 3 10.07 -10.50 24.49
CA GLU A 3 10.73 -10.36 23.19
C GLU A 3 9.80 -10.65 22.02
N ILE A 4 8.87 -11.60 22.20
CA ILE A 4 7.91 -11.97 21.16
C ILE A 4 6.96 -10.80 20.89
N SER A 5 6.47 -10.15 21.96
CA SER A 5 5.58 -9.00 21.81
C SER A 5 6.30 -7.83 21.13
N LYS A 6 7.57 -7.60 21.49
CA LYS A 6 8.38 -6.55 20.85
C LYS A 6 8.56 -6.83 19.36
N LEU A 7 8.88 -8.06 19.01
CA LEU A 7 9.04 -8.47 17.61
C LEU A 7 7.72 -8.30 16.85
N MET A 8 6.61 -8.72 17.45
CA MET A 8 5.29 -8.57 16.82
C MET A 8 4.96 -7.11 16.56
N ILE A 9 5.23 -6.23 17.53
CA ILE A 9 5.02 -4.79 17.36
C ILE A 9 5.83 -4.26 16.19
N GLU A 10 7.10 -4.66 16.07
CA GLU A 10 7.94 -4.22 14.96
C GLU A 10 7.42 -4.72 13.60
N GLN A 11 6.98 -5.97 13.53
CA GLN A 11 6.39 -6.50 12.30
C GLN A 11 5.09 -5.79 11.93
N LEU A 12 4.26 -5.48 12.92
CA LEU A 12 3.02 -4.74 12.68
C LEU A 12 3.28 -3.30 12.26
N ARG A 13 4.32 -2.68 12.80
CA ARG A 13 4.73 -1.33 12.38
C ARG A 13 5.18 -1.33 10.92
N ASP A 14 5.93 -2.35 10.53
CA ASP A 14 6.36 -2.50 9.13
C ASP A 14 5.15 -2.67 8.21
N ALA A 15 4.23 -3.57 8.58
CA ALA A 15 3.00 -3.79 7.82
C ALA A 15 2.14 -2.52 7.74
N HIS A 16 2.05 -1.78 8.84
CA HIS A 16 1.31 -0.51 8.87
C HIS A 16 1.87 0.48 7.86
N SER A 17 3.20 0.63 7.85
CA SER A 17 3.87 1.50 6.89
C SER A 17 3.62 1.05 5.46
N ALA A 18 3.75 -0.26 5.19
CA ALA A 18 3.54 -0.81 3.86
C ALA A 18 2.11 -0.54 3.36
N GLU A 19 1.12 -0.80 4.21
CA GLU A 19 -0.29 -0.60 3.85
C GLU A 19 -0.61 0.88 3.61
N ARG A 20 -0.08 1.77 4.44
CA ARG A 20 -0.30 3.21 4.26
C ARG A 20 0.34 3.73 2.99
N GLN A 21 1.53 3.25 2.65
CA GLN A 21 2.19 3.62 1.39
C GLN A 21 1.42 3.09 0.19
N ALA A 22 0.96 1.83 0.26
CA ALA A 22 0.15 1.23 -0.79
C ALA A 22 -1.15 2.01 -1.00
N LEU A 23 -1.81 2.39 0.09
CA LEU A 23 -3.05 3.17 0.03
C LEU A 23 -2.85 4.48 -0.73
N ARG A 24 -1.79 5.21 -0.41
CA ARG A 24 -1.52 6.51 -1.05
C ARG A 24 -1.24 6.36 -2.53
N VAL A 25 -0.44 5.36 -2.93
CA VAL A 25 -0.12 5.18 -4.35
C VAL A 25 -1.33 4.69 -5.15
N MET A 26 -2.17 3.84 -4.55
CA MET A 26 -3.39 3.38 -5.21
C MET A 26 -4.36 4.53 -5.48
N GLN A 27 -4.44 5.50 -4.58
CA GLN A 27 -5.25 6.70 -4.82
C GLN A 27 -4.74 7.48 -6.03
N LYS A 28 -3.41 7.61 -6.17
CA LYS A 28 -2.80 8.26 -7.34
C LYS A 28 -3.05 7.46 -8.62
N MET A 29 -2.91 6.13 -8.55
CA MET A 29 -3.16 5.25 -9.69
C MET A 29 -4.60 5.36 -10.18
N MET A 30 -5.56 5.40 -9.25
CA MET A 30 -6.97 5.54 -9.60
C MET A 30 -7.23 6.84 -10.36
N LYS A 31 -6.59 7.93 -9.95
CA LYS A 31 -6.73 9.23 -10.63
C LYS A 31 -6.14 9.22 -12.03
N GLN A 32 -5.07 8.44 -12.24
CA GLN A 32 -4.40 8.37 -13.53
C GLN A 32 -5.01 7.35 -14.49
N ALA A 33 -5.82 6.42 -13.98
CA ALA A 33 -6.45 5.39 -14.79
C ALA A 33 -7.55 5.98 -15.66
N THR A 34 -7.76 5.41 -16.85
CA THR A 34 -8.85 5.82 -17.76
C THR A 34 -9.95 4.78 -17.83
N SER A 35 -9.63 3.49 -17.67
CA SER A 35 -10.62 2.42 -17.69
C SER A 35 -11.51 2.50 -16.44
N GLU A 36 -12.83 2.54 -16.65
CA GLU A 36 -13.78 2.58 -15.54
C GLU A 36 -13.71 1.31 -14.68
N LYS A 37 -13.52 0.15 -15.31
CA LYS A 37 -13.34 -1.10 -14.56
C LYS A 37 -12.11 -1.06 -13.68
N LEU A 38 -11.03 -0.50 -14.18
CA LEU A 38 -9.78 -0.35 -13.43
C LEU A 38 -9.98 0.59 -12.24
N LYS A 39 -10.66 1.72 -12.46
CA LYS A 39 -10.96 2.66 -11.38
C LYS A 39 -11.82 2.02 -10.29
N GLN A 40 -12.82 1.23 -10.68
CA GLN A 40 -13.70 0.53 -9.73
C GLN A 40 -12.91 -0.50 -8.93
N GLY A 41 -12.00 -1.22 -9.59
CA GLY A 41 -11.11 -2.17 -8.92
C GLY A 41 -10.23 -1.48 -7.88
N PHE A 42 -9.67 -0.33 -8.21
CA PHE A 42 -8.87 0.45 -7.27
C PHE A 42 -9.72 0.95 -6.11
N GLN A 43 -10.93 1.42 -6.37
CA GLN A 43 -11.82 1.89 -5.31
C GLN A 43 -12.09 0.78 -4.28
N MET A 44 -12.41 -0.41 -4.76
CA MET A 44 -12.64 -1.57 -3.89
C MET A 44 -11.38 -1.92 -3.09
N HIS A 45 -10.24 -1.92 -3.76
CA HIS A 45 -8.96 -2.29 -3.12
C HIS A 45 -8.54 -1.25 -2.08
N ILE A 46 -8.78 0.03 -2.36
CA ILE A 46 -8.53 1.12 -1.41
C ILE A 46 -9.35 0.90 -0.15
N GLU A 47 -10.63 0.59 -0.28
CA GLU A 47 -11.49 0.35 0.87
C GLU A 47 -11.02 -0.84 1.70
N GLN A 48 -10.59 -1.92 1.05
CA GLN A 48 -10.04 -3.08 1.73
C GLN A 48 -8.76 -2.73 2.48
N THR A 49 -7.90 -1.93 1.87
CA THR A 49 -6.63 -1.52 2.47
C THR A 49 -6.86 -0.62 3.68
N GLU A 50 -7.83 0.29 3.59
CA GLU A 50 -8.21 1.12 4.74
C GLU A 50 -8.65 0.26 5.93
N GLY A 51 -9.43 -0.78 5.67
CA GLY A 51 -9.84 -1.73 6.70
C GLY A 51 -8.66 -2.50 7.30
N GLN A 52 -7.69 -2.86 6.47
CA GLN A 52 -6.48 -3.53 6.93
C GLN A 52 -5.63 -2.63 7.82
N VAL A 53 -5.50 -1.36 7.46
CA VAL A 53 -4.79 -0.37 8.29
C VAL A 53 -5.43 -0.28 9.68
N GLU A 54 -6.75 -0.20 9.73
CA GLU A 54 -7.47 -0.15 11.01
C GLU A 54 -7.21 -1.39 11.85
N ARG A 55 -7.25 -2.58 11.23
CA ARG A 55 -6.99 -3.83 11.94
C ARG A 55 -5.57 -3.90 12.50
N ILE A 56 -4.60 -3.42 11.74
CA ILE A 56 -3.21 -3.36 12.21
C ILE A 56 -3.09 -2.41 13.40
N GLU A 57 -3.74 -1.25 13.33
CA GLU A 57 -3.73 -0.28 14.43
C GLU A 57 -4.37 -0.86 15.69
N GLN A 58 -5.48 -1.60 15.55
CA GLN A 58 -6.12 -2.28 16.66
C GLN A 58 -5.22 -3.35 17.27
N ALA A 59 -4.54 -4.13 16.42
CA ALA A 59 -3.62 -5.16 16.89
C ALA A 59 -2.45 -4.54 17.67
N LEU A 60 -1.90 -3.43 17.17
CA LEU A 60 -0.83 -2.70 17.87
C LEU A 60 -1.31 -2.21 19.23
N GLU A 61 -2.51 -1.63 19.29
CA GLU A 61 -3.08 -1.15 20.53
C GLU A 61 -3.24 -2.26 21.56
N GLN A 62 -3.71 -3.44 21.13
CA GLN A 62 -3.85 -4.60 22.02
C GLN A 62 -2.51 -5.05 22.60
N LEU A 63 -1.41 -4.83 21.87
CA LEU A 63 -0.07 -5.16 22.34
C LEU A 63 0.58 -4.03 23.12
N GLY A 64 -0.12 -2.90 23.28
CA GLY A 64 0.41 -1.73 23.98
C GLY A 64 1.38 -0.91 23.12
N GLY A 65 1.32 -1.07 21.80
CA GLY A 65 2.17 -0.33 20.86
C GLY A 65 1.41 0.73 20.08
N LYS A 66 2.16 1.47 19.29
CA LYS A 66 1.65 2.50 18.38
C LYS A 66 2.32 2.32 17.01
N PRO A 67 1.73 2.84 15.91
CA PRO A 67 2.34 2.72 14.58
C PRO A 67 3.76 3.27 14.51
N GLY A 68 4.03 4.42 15.14
CA GLY A 68 5.37 4.98 15.16
C GLY A 68 5.78 5.54 13.81
N ARG A 69 7.11 5.58 13.59
CA ARG A 69 7.71 6.19 12.39
C ARG A 69 8.48 5.21 11.51
N LYS A 70 8.32 3.91 11.76
CA LYS A 70 9.00 2.92 10.93
C LYS A 70 8.53 3.01 9.49
N VAL A 71 9.46 2.94 8.54
CA VAL A 71 9.15 2.94 7.10
C VAL A 71 9.49 1.57 6.52
N CYS A 72 8.52 0.96 5.85
CA CYS A 72 8.78 -0.28 5.12
C CYS A 72 9.55 0.06 3.85
N GLU A 73 10.83 -0.28 3.81
CA GLU A 73 11.71 0.03 2.69
C GLU A 73 11.35 -0.75 1.44
N ALA A 74 10.87 -1.98 1.57
CA ALA A 74 10.43 -2.78 0.43
C ALA A 74 9.26 -2.10 -0.29
N MET A 75 8.24 -1.70 0.44
CA MET A 75 7.09 -1.02 -0.15
C MET A 75 7.50 0.35 -0.69
N ARG A 76 8.37 1.07 0.03
CA ARG A 76 8.86 2.36 -0.44
C ARG A 76 9.50 2.24 -1.82
N GLY A 77 10.31 1.20 -2.03
CA GLY A 77 10.93 0.95 -3.33
C GLY A 77 9.91 0.64 -4.42
N LEU A 78 8.91 -0.19 -4.11
CA LEU A 78 7.85 -0.52 -5.07
C LEU A 78 7.03 0.71 -5.46
N VAL A 79 6.70 1.54 -4.49
CA VAL A 79 5.95 2.78 -4.71
C VAL A 79 6.77 3.78 -5.54
N GLU A 80 8.05 3.90 -5.23
CA GLU A 80 8.96 4.78 -5.95
C GLU A 80 9.07 4.37 -7.41
N GLU A 81 9.24 3.07 -7.70
CA GLU A 81 9.26 2.56 -9.06
C GLU A 81 7.95 2.84 -9.79
N ALA A 82 6.82 2.58 -9.13
CA ALA A 82 5.50 2.82 -9.70
C ALA A 82 5.32 4.31 -10.07
N THR A 83 5.70 5.18 -9.17
CA THR A 83 5.60 6.64 -9.38
C THR A 83 6.46 7.08 -10.55
N HIS A 84 7.69 6.55 -10.63
CA HIS A 84 8.61 6.86 -11.70
C HIS A 84 8.05 6.41 -13.07
N GLU A 85 7.57 5.16 -13.15
CA GLU A 85 6.99 4.63 -14.39
C GLU A 85 5.75 5.41 -14.84
N MET A 86 4.88 5.79 -13.89
CA MET A 86 3.70 6.59 -14.21
C MET A 86 4.08 7.97 -14.74
N GLY A 87 5.19 8.52 -14.25
CA GLY A 87 5.68 9.83 -14.69
C GLY A 87 6.12 9.87 -16.15
N ASP A 88 6.41 8.70 -16.74
CA ASP A 88 6.87 8.59 -18.12
C ASP A 88 5.72 8.51 -19.14
N HIS A 89 4.47 8.50 -18.71
CA HIS A 89 3.32 8.29 -19.57
C HIS A 89 2.21 9.29 -19.30
N ASP A 90 1.48 9.66 -20.34
CA ASP A 90 0.24 10.42 -20.22
C ASP A 90 -0.92 9.47 -20.00
N LYS A 91 -2.04 9.99 -19.52
CA LYS A 91 -3.26 9.20 -19.37
C LYS A 91 -3.64 8.53 -20.69
N GLY A 92 -4.04 7.27 -20.61
CA GLY A 92 -4.45 6.49 -21.77
C GLY A 92 -4.21 5.01 -21.56
N ALA A 93 -4.32 4.23 -22.63
CA ALA A 93 -4.18 2.78 -22.57
C ALA A 93 -2.81 2.34 -22.05
N MET A 94 -1.75 3.02 -22.45
CA MET A 94 -0.39 2.67 -21.98
C MET A 94 -0.24 2.93 -20.49
N MET A 95 -0.74 4.05 -20.01
CA MET A 95 -0.74 4.35 -18.58
C MET A 95 -1.51 3.29 -17.80
N ASP A 96 -2.68 2.86 -18.31
CA ASP A 96 -3.46 1.82 -17.66
C ASP A 96 -2.67 0.53 -17.51
N VAL A 97 -1.91 0.14 -18.55
CA VAL A 97 -1.05 -1.06 -18.49
C VAL A 97 0.06 -0.90 -17.44
N VAL A 98 0.70 0.26 -17.40
CA VAL A 98 1.75 0.56 -16.42
C VAL A 98 1.19 0.48 -14.99
N ILE A 99 0.02 1.05 -14.78
CA ILE A 99 -0.67 1.03 -13.48
C ILE A 99 -0.98 -0.41 -13.04
N ILE A 100 -1.50 -1.23 -13.96
CA ILE A 100 -1.81 -2.64 -13.67
C ILE A 100 -0.54 -3.39 -13.24
N ALA A 101 0.53 -3.24 -13.99
CA ALA A 101 1.79 -3.93 -13.69
C ALA A 101 2.34 -3.52 -12.32
N ALA A 102 2.35 -2.22 -12.04
CA ALA A 102 2.84 -1.69 -10.76
C ALA A 102 1.95 -2.14 -9.60
N ALA A 103 0.64 -2.09 -9.78
CA ALA A 103 -0.31 -2.50 -8.75
C ALA A 103 -0.15 -3.99 -8.41
N GLN A 104 0.08 -4.84 -9.41
CA GLN A 104 0.28 -6.26 -9.17
C GLN A 104 1.50 -6.53 -8.30
N ARG A 105 2.59 -5.80 -8.51
CA ARG A 105 3.80 -5.95 -7.68
C ARG A 105 3.53 -5.57 -6.24
N ILE A 106 2.80 -4.47 -6.04
CA ILE A 106 2.45 -3.97 -4.71
C ILE A 106 1.52 -4.98 -4.01
N GLU A 107 0.48 -5.44 -4.70
CA GLU A 107 -0.46 -6.41 -4.14
C GLU A 107 0.24 -7.72 -3.79
N HIS A 108 1.16 -8.16 -4.64
CA HIS A 108 1.90 -9.39 -4.40
C HIS A 108 2.76 -9.29 -3.13
N TYR A 109 3.35 -8.15 -2.90
CA TYR A 109 4.11 -7.91 -1.67
C TYR A 109 3.22 -7.96 -0.42
N GLU A 110 1.97 -7.54 -0.55
CA GLU A 110 1.02 -7.50 0.57
C GLU A 110 0.53 -8.89 1.02
N ILE A 111 0.73 -9.93 0.23
CA ILE A 111 0.39 -11.30 0.61
C ILE A 111 1.25 -11.73 1.79
#